data_574b44477b680cbb23c0518ec1259565
#
_entry.id   574b44477b680cbb23c0518ec1259565
#
_cell.length_a   1.000
_cell.length_b   1.000
_cell.length_c   1.000
_cell.angle_alpha   90.00
_cell.angle_beta   90.00
_cell.angle_gamma   90.00
#
_symmetry.space_group_name_H-M   'P 1'
#
loop_
_entity.id
_entity.type
_entity.pdbx_description
1 polymer ?
#
loop_
_entity_poly.entity_id
_entity_poly.type
_entity_poly.pdbx_seq_one_letter_code
_entity_poly.pdbx_strand_id
1 'polypeptide(L)'
;LDALGTTVATYGGQNIGAKKLDRISKGMRTCVAFGLIYSVIAFFLIKYLGPTLLSLFIGAEEKSVLADAQYFIMHWVAFCAPLTFVYVFRFMIQGLGFSKLAVFAGVFEMLARGLISLFWIPAAGFEAVCFASPVAWIAADVFLVPAYLWVRKKLHREFGVTAD
;
A
#
# COMPACT_ATOMS: atom_id res chain seq x y z
N LEU A 1 3.16 -6.30 5.50
CA LEU A 1 2.34 -5.08 5.56
C LEU A 1 0.95 -5.32 6.14
N ASP A 2 0.33 -6.51 5.93
CA ASP A 2 -0.98 -6.85 6.50
C ASP A 2 -1.02 -6.70 8.03
N ALA A 3 -0.01 -7.23 8.73
CA ALA A 3 0.08 -7.09 10.19
C ALA A 3 0.14 -5.61 10.62
N LEU A 4 0.82 -4.76 9.86
CA LEU A 4 0.84 -3.32 10.11
C LEU A 4 -0.54 -2.70 9.90
N GLY A 5 -1.25 -3.11 8.85
CA GLY A 5 -2.61 -2.69 8.56
C GLY A 5 -3.58 -3.07 9.68
N THR A 6 -3.60 -4.35 10.09
CA THR A 6 -4.47 -4.80 11.18
C THR A 6 -4.17 -4.10 12.51
N THR A 7 -2.89 -3.86 12.79
CA THR A 7 -2.47 -3.11 13.99
C THR A 7 -3.00 -1.68 13.96
N VAL A 8 -2.87 -0.98 12.83
CA VAL A 8 -3.33 0.41 12.71
C VAL A 8 -4.86 0.51 12.77
N ALA A 9 -5.58 -0.47 12.23
CA ALA A 9 -7.05 -0.53 12.31
C ALA A 9 -7.52 -0.70 13.77
N THR A 10 -6.93 -1.66 14.48
CA THR A 10 -7.23 -1.90 15.89
C THR A 10 -6.92 -0.68 16.74
N TYR A 11 -5.75 -0.07 16.54
CA TYR A 11 -5.35 1.14 17.23
C TYR A 11 -6.30 2.31 16.95
N GLY A 12 -6.70 2.49 15.67
CA GLY A 12 -7.69 3.49 15.28
C GLY A 12 -9.03 3.29 15.98
N GLY A 13 -9.57 2.07 15.93
CA GLY A 13 -10.84 1.70 16.57
C GLY A 13 -10.85 1.92 18.08
N GLN A 14 -9.78 1.55 18.78
CA GLN A 14 -9.65 1.78 20.22
C GLN A 14 -9.58 3.27 20.57
N ASN A 15 -8.81 4.06 19.82
CA ASN A 15 -8.63 5.48 20.13
C ASN A 15 -9.85 6.33 19.74
N ILE A 16 -10.61 5.96 18.70
CA ILE A 16 -11.86 6.62 18.38
C ILE A 16 -12.91 6.36 19.48
N GLY A 17 -13.02 5.12 19.98
CA GLY A 17 -13.88 4.79 21.11
C GLY A 17 -13.54 5.57 22.36
N ALA A 18 -12.26 5.83 22.61
CA ALA A 18 -11.76 6.65 23.70
C ALA A 18 -11.79 8.17 23.43
N LYS A 19 -12.25 8.61 22.25
CA LYS A 19 -12.28 10.02 21.78
C LYS A 19 -10.90 10.70 21.77
N LYS A 20 -9.81 9.93 21.57
CA LYS A 20 -8.42 10.42 21.57
C LYS A 20 -7.88 10.59 20.15
N LEU A 21 -8.39 11.59 19.42
CA LEU A 21 -8.09 11.83 18.00
C LEU A 21 -6.60 12.12 17.74
N ASP A 22 -5.90 12.80 18.65
CA ASP A 22 -4.47 13.08 18.52
C ASP A 22 -3.62 11.82 18.47
N ARG A 23 -4.02 10.79 19.22
CA ARG A 23 -3.36 9.49 19.19
C ARG A 23 -3.50 8.81 17.83
N ILE A 24 -4.66 8.92 17.19
CA ILE A 24 -4.90 8.37 15.84
C ILE A 24 -3.89 8.97 14.86
N SER A 25 -3.69 10.29 14.88
CA SER A 25 -2.74 10.96 14.01
C SER A 25 -1.28 10.55 14.30
N LYS A 26 -0.92 10.38 15.57
CA LYS A 26 0.42 9.89 15.96
C LYS A 26 0.65 8.44 15.52
N GLY A 27 -0.31 7.56 15.79
CA GLY A 27 -0.26 6.15 15.38
C GLY A 27 -0.14 6.00 13.87
N MET A 28 -0.92 6.78 13.11
CA MET A 28 -0.85 6.83 11.65
C MET A 28 0.56 7.15 11.14
N ARG A 29 1.16 8.24 11.66
CA ARG A 29 2.53 8.65 11.28
C ARG A 29 3.56 7.59 11.63
N THR A 30 3.44 6.97 12.80
CA THR A 30 4.33 5.90 13.25
C THR A 30 4.23 4.69 12.34
N CYS A 31 3.02 4.25 11.98
CA CYS A 31 2.83 3.10 11.08
C CYS A 31 3.34 3.39 9.67
N VAL A 32 3.14 4.61 9.14
CA VAL A 32 3.73 5.03 7.86
C VAL A 32 5.25 4.98 7.92
N ALA A 33 5.86 5.52 8.98
CA ALA A 33 7.32 5.50 9.15
C ALA A 33 7.88 4.07 9.17
N PHE A 34 7.26 3.16 9.94
CA PHE A 34 7.66 1.74 9.95
C PHE A 34 7.52 1.08 8.59
N GLY A 35 6.43 1.33 7.88
CA GLY A 35 6.21 0.77 6.55
C GLY A 35 7.20 1.32 5.51
N LEU A 36 7.59 2.59 5.60
CA LEU A 36 8.63 3.17 4.73
C LEU A 36 10.01 2.58 5.04
N ILE A 37 10.36 2.42 6.33
CA ILE A 37 11.60 1.73 6.73
C ILE A 37 11.61 0.31 6.18
N TYR A 38 10.50 -0.43 6.34
CA TYR A 38 10.35 -1.76 5.77
C TYR A 38 10.55 -1.76 4.25
N SER A 39 9.97 -0.80 3.54
CA SER A 39 10.10 -0.68 2.07
C SER A 39 11.55 -0.49 1.64
N VAL A 40 12.31 0.34 2.36
CA VAL A 40 13.74 0.55 2.09
C VAL A 40 14.54 -0.72 2.36
N ILE A 41 14.32 -1.38 3.50
CA ILE A 41 14.99 -2.65 3.85
C ILE A 41 14.67 -3.73 2.80
N ALA A 42 13.40 -3.89 2.45
CA ALA A 42 12.97 -4.86 1.45
C ALA A 42 13.62 -4.60 0.08
N PHE A 43 13.71 -3.33 -0.34
CA PHE A 43 14.35 -2.96 -1.59
C PHE A 43 15.83 -3.42 -1.62
N PHE A 44 16.60 -3.09 -0.60
CA PHE A 44 18.01 -3.48 -0.55
C PHE A 44 18.19 -5.00 -0.40
N LEU A 45 17.33 -5.64 0.39
CA LEU A 45 17.35 -7.10 0.55
C LEU A 45 17.13 -7.80 -0.80
N ILE A 46 16.11 -7.42 -1.54
CA ILE A 46 15.82 -8.02 -2.86
C ILE A 46 16.88 -7.64 -3.89
N LYS A 47 17.41 -6.43 -3.84
CA LYS A 47 18.48 -5.99 -4.76
C LYS A 47 19.72 -6.87 -4.62
N TYR A 48 20.14 -7.20 -3.40
CA TYR A 48 21.39 -7.93 -3.17
C TYR A 48 21.21 -9.44 -3.05
N LEU A 49 20.10 -9.91 -2.46
CA LEU A 49 19.83 -11.33 -2.23
C LEU A 49 18.82 -11.92 -3.21
N GLY A 50 18.11 -11.09 -3.97
CA GLY A 50 17.06 -11.51 -4.89
C GLY A 50 17.51 -12.60 -5.87
N PRO A 51 18.63 -12.46 -6.61
CA PRO A 51 19.11 -13.50 -7.51
C PRO A 51 19.34 -14.84 -6.81
N THR A 52 19.95 -14.82 -5.63
CA THR A 52 20.20 -16.02 -4.83
C THR A 52 18.90 -16.65 -4.33
N LEU A 53 17.96 -15.83 -3.86
CA LEU A 53 16.66 -16.33 -3.40
C LEU A 53 15.84 -16.92 -4.54
N LEU A 54 15.83 -16.29 -5.72
CA LEU A 54 15.13 -16.78 -6.89
C LEU A 54 15.72 -18.09 -7.42
N SER A 55 17.06 -18.24 -7.37
CA SER A 55 17.72 -19.48 -7.80
C SER A 55 17.40 -20.70 -6.94
N LEU A 56 16.84 -20.51 -5.73
CA LEU A 56 16.32 -21.61 -4.90
C LEU A 56 15.02 -22.21 -5.44
N PHE A 57 14.28 -21.44 -6.23
CA PHE A 57 12.97 -21.83 -6.77
C PHE A 57 13.01 -22.12 -8.28
N ILE A 58 13.90 -21.44 -9.00
CA ILE A 58 14.03 -21.52 -10.46
C ILE A 58 15.38 -22.20 -10.74
N GLY A 59 15.37 -23.25 -11.56
CA GLY A 59 16.59 -23.95 -11.93
C GLY A 59 17.62 -23.03 -12.57
N ALA A 60 18.90 -23.21 -12.27
CA ALA A 60 19.98 -22.37 -12.77
C ALA A 60 20.13 -22.39 -14.31
N GLU A 61 19.50 -23.36 -14.96
CA GLU A 61 19.48 -23.53 -16.42
C GLU A 61 18.52 -22.53 -17.09
N GLU A 62 17.49 -22.03 -16.37
CA GLU A 62 16.45 -21.13 -16.87
C GLU A 62 16.83 -19.64 -16.69
N LYS A 63 17.93 -19.23 -17.27
CA LYS A 63 18.48 -17.87 -17.08
C LYS A 63 17.53 -16.75 -17.52
N SER A 64 16.71 -16.97 -18.56
CA SER A 64 15.73 -15.99 -19.02
C SER A 64 14.63 -15.78 -18.00
N VAL A 65 14.06 -16.87 -17.47
CA VAL A 65 13.02 -16.82 -16.45
C VAL A 65 13.52 -16.16 -15.18
N LEU A 66 14.77 -16.45 -14.79
CA LEU A 66 15.40 -15.84 -13.61
C LEU A 66 15.57 -14.32 -13.80
N ALA A 67 15.97 -13.87 -15.00
CA ALA A 67 16.11 -12.45 -15.30
C ALA A 67 14.75 -11.73 -15.26
N ASP A 68 13.71 -12.32 -15.84
CA ASP A 68 12.36 -11.77 -15.84
C ASP A 68 11.78 -11.72 -14.43
N ALA A 69 11.98 -12.77 -13.62
CA ALA A 69 11.55 -12.82 -12.23
C ALA A 69 12.27 -11.74 -11.39
N GLN A 70 13.57 -11.56 -11.59
CA GLN A 70 14.33 -10.52 -10.90
C GLN A 70 13.85 -9.12 -11.33
N TYR A 71 13.59 -8.90 -12.61
CA TYR A 71 13.05 -7.65 -13.11
C TYR A 71 11.69 -7.34 -12.49
N PHE A 72 10.77 -8.32 -12.48
CA PHE A 72 9.45 -8.17 -11.90
C PHE A 72 9.50 -7.84 -10.40
N ILE A 73 10.26 -8.61 -9.61
CA ILE A 73 10.29 -8.42 -8.15
C ILE A 73 10.99 -7.10 -7.77
N MET A 74 11.98 -6.66 -8.56
CA MET A 74 12.63 -5.37 -8.35
C MET A 74 11.66 -4.20 -8.55
N HIS A 75 10.83 -4.23 -9.59
CA HIS A 75 9.78 -3.22 -9.80
C HIS A 75 8.74 -3.26 -8.67
N TRP A 76 8.36 -4.47 -8.25
CA TRP A 76 7.40 -4.64 -7.17
C TRP A 76 7.90 -4.02 -5.85
N VAL A 77 9.15 -4.31 -5.44
CA VAL A 77 9.73 -3.74 -4.20
C VAL A 77 10.07 -2.26 -4.31
N ALA A 78 10.43 -1.76 -5.50
CA ALA A 78 10.68 -0.33 -5.70
C ALA A 78 9.44 0.53 -5.39
N PHE A 79 8.25 -0.05 -5.57
CA PHE A 79 6.97 0.61 -5.28
C PHE A 79 6.31 0.14 -3.97
N CYS A 80 7.06 -0.47 -3.05
CA CYS A 80 6.55 -0.83 -1.72
C CYS A 80 6.16 0.38 -0.86
N ALA A 81 6.70 1.58 -1.12
CA ALA A 81 6.31 2.79 -0.42
C ALA A 81 4.83 3.17 -0.70
N PRO A 82 4.36 3.32 -1.97
CA PRO A 82 2.93 3.43 -2.26
C PRO A 82 2.09 2.32 -1.63
N LEU A 83 2.53 1.07 -1.73
CA LEU A 83 1.82 -0.05 -1.10
C LEU A 83 1.67 0.12 0.41
N THR A 84 2.67 0.67 1.10
CA THR A 84 2.57 1.02 2.52
C THR A 84 1.46 2.03 2.77
N PHE A 85 1.34 3.08 1.96
CA PHE A 85 0.25 4.05 2.08
C PHE A 85 -1.10 3.39 1.87
N VAL A 86 -1.27 2.57 0.83
CA VAL A 86 -2.52 1.82 0.60
C VAL A 86 -2.92 1.05 1.85
N TYR A 87 -2.01 0.24 2.43
CA TYR A 87 -2.33 -0.56 3.62
C TYR A 87 -2.68 0.32 4.82
N VAL A 88 -1.81 1.26 5.17
CA VAL A 88 -1.98 2.05 6.39
C VAL A 88 -3.22 2.93 6.33
N PHE A 89 -3.46 3.63 5.21
CA PHE A 89 -4.63 4.50 5.06
C PHE A 89 -5.94 3.71 4.97
N ARG A 90 -5.97 2.63 4.18
CA ARG A 90 -7.16 1.77 4.02
C ARG A 90 -7.59 1.19 5.35
N PHE A 91 -6.67 0.54 6.06
CA PHE A 91 -6.98 -0.11 7.33
C PHE A 91 -7.30 0.89 8.43
N MET A 92 -6.64 2.07 8.47
CA MET A 92 -7.03 3.13 9.39
C MET A 92 -8.46 3.59 9.13
N ILE A 93 -8.83 3.87 7.89
CA ILE A 93 -10.19 4.29 7.51
C ILE A 93 -11.22 3.22 7.93
N GLN A 94 -10.91 1.93 7.76
CA GLN A 94 -11.74 0.82 8.22
C GLN A 94 -11.86 0.82 9.75
N GLY A 95 -10.76 0.93 10.47
CA GLY A 95 -10.72 0.95 11.93
C GLY A 95 -11.49 2.12 12.53
N LEU A 96 -11.57 3.24 11.80
CA LEU A 96 -12.37 4.41 12.17
C LEU A 96 -13.88 4.26 11.85
N GLY A 97 -14.32 3.11 11.31
CA GLY A 97 -15.73 2.83 11.01
C GLY A 97 -16.19 3.25 9.62
N PHE A 98 -15.30 3.73 8.74
CA PHE A 98 -15.64 4.18 7.38
C PHE A 98 -15.33 3.12 6.31
N SER A 99 -15.70 1.87 6.54
CA SER A 99 -15.37 0.72 5.68
C SER A 99 -15.80 0.90 4.22
N LYS A 100 -16.89 1.63 3.95
CA LYS A 100 -17.32 1.92 2.57
C LYS A 100 -16.25 2.63 1.75
N LEU A 101 -15.54 3.60 2.35
CA LEU A 101 -14.46 4.32 1.66
C LEU A 101 -13.27 3.38 1.34
N ALA A 102 -12.96 2.46 2.25
CA ALA A 102 -11.91 1.47 2.01
C ALA A 102 -12.25 0.51 0.84
N VAL A 103 -13.53 0.17 0.67
CA VAL A 103 -14.00 -0.62 -0.48
C VAL A 103 -13.83 0.15 -1.79
N PHE A 104 -14.15 1.45 -1.82
CA PHE A 104 -13.94 2.27 -3.01
C PHE A 104 -12.47 2.31 -3.45
N ALA A 105 -11.51 2.31 -2.53
CA ALA A 105 -10.10 2.22 -2.89
C ALA A 105 -9.79 0.93 -3.68
N GLY A 106 -10.40 -0.20 -3.31
CA GLY A 106 -10.30 -1.45 -4.08
C GLY A 106 -10.87 -1.34 -5.50
N VAL A 107 -11.95 -0.56 -5.66
CA VAL A 107 -12.50 -0.28 -6.99
C VAL A 107 -11.52 0.52 -7.85
N PHE A 108 -10.85 1.52 -7.29
CA PHE A 108 -9.80 2.28 -8.00
C PHE A 108 -8.63 1.39 -8.42
N GLU A 109 -8.17 0.49 -7.54
CA GLU A 109 -7.13 -0.49 -7.89
C GLU A 109 -7.57 -1.40 -9.03
N MET A 110 -8.79 -1.92 -8.95
CA MET A 110 -9.34 -2.82 -9.99
C MET A 110 -9.43 -2.11 -11.33
N LEU A 111 -9.95 -0.87 -11.36
CA LEU A 111 -10.05 -0.07 -12.58
C LEU A 111 -8.66 0.22 -13.17
N ALA A 112 -7.69 0.62 -12.34
CA ALA A 112 -6.35 0.91 -12.78
C ALA A 112 -5.68 -0.33 -13.41
N ARG A 113 -5.78 -1.51 -12.77
CA ARG A 113 -5.28 -2.77 -13.32
C ARG A 113 -6.01 -3.17 -14.60
N GLY A 114 -7.33 -2.99 -14.65
CA GLY A 114 -8.13 -3.26 -15.84
C GLY A 114 -7.72 -2.39 -17.04
N LEU A 115 -7.53 -1.09 -16.82
CA LEU A 115 -7.06 -0.18 -17.86
C LEU A 115 -5.66 -0.54 -18.39
N ILE A 116 -4.74 -0.89 -17.47
CA ILE A 116 -3.40 -1.33 -17.86
C ILE A 116 -3.48 -2.62 -18.68
N SER A 117 -4.31 -3.58 -18.24
CA SER A 117 -4.46 -4.86 -18.94
C SER A 117 -5.05 -4.69 -20.33
N LEU A 118 -6.01 -3.77 -20.50
CA LEU A 118 -6.67 -3.58 -21.79
C LEU A 118 -5.86 -2.72 -22.77
N PHE A 119 -5.14 -1.72 -22.29
CA PHE A 119 -4.51 -0.72 -23.16
C PHE A 119 -2.99 -0.79 -23.18
N TRP A 120 -2.35 -1.10 -22.05
CA TRP A 120 -0.89 -1.04 -21.98
C TRP A 120 -0.23 -2.40 -22.20
N ILE A 121 -0.78 -3.50 -21.68
CA ILE A 121 -0.20 -4.83 -21.90
C ILE A 121 -0.14 -5.21 -23.39
N PRO A 122 -1.16 -4.96 -24.23
CA PRO A 122 -1.05 -5.25 -25.66
C PRO A 122 0.04 -4.47 -26.38
N ALA A 123 0.42 -3.29 -25.88
CA ALA A 123 1.42 -2.42 -26.47
C ALA A 123 2.85 -2.68 -25.96
N ALA A 124 3.02 -2.95 -24.68
CA ALA A 124 4.32 -3.03 -24.01
C ALA A 124 4.62 -4.42 -23.39
N GLY A 125 3.69 -5.38 -23.46
CA GLY A 125 3.90 -6.76 -23.04
C GLY A 125 4.26 -6.88 -21.54
N PHE A 126 5.33 -7.62 -21.25
CA PHE A 126 5.76 -7.94 -19.90
C PHE A 126 6.11 -6.70 -19.04
N GLU A 127 6.63 -5.66 -19.65
CA GLU A 127 6.95 -4.41 -18.94
C GLU A 127 5.69 -3.81 -18.31
N ALA A 128 4.58 -3.72 -19.07
CA ALA A 128 3.32 -3.22 -18.55
C ALA A 128 2.76 -4.09 -17.39
N VAL A 129 2.98 -5.40 -17.44
CA VAL A 129 2.61 -6.32 -16.34
C VAL A 129 3.36 -5.95 -15.06
N CYS A 130 4.65 -5.63 -15.14
CA CYS A 130 5.47 -5.24 -13.98
C CYS A 130 4.97 -3.96 -13.32
N PHE A 131 4.40 -3.03 -14.09
CA PHE A 131 3.86 -1.77 -13.58
C PHE A 131 2.38 -1.82 -13.19
N ALA A 132 1.65 -2.89 -13.49
CA ALA A 132 0.22 -2.99 -13.24
C ALA A 132 -0.14 -2.80 -11.76
N SER A 133 0.59 -3.44 -10.85
CA SER A 133 0.38 -3.29 -9.42
C SER A 133 0.87 -1.93 -8.88
N PRO A 134 2.08 -1.45 -9.18
CA PRO A 134 2.52 -0.11 -8.80
C PRO A 134 1.54 1.00 -9.17
N VAL A 135 1.05 1.03 -10.40
CA VAL A 135 0.09 2.05 -10.84
C VAL A 135 -1.24 1.93 -10.11
N ALA A 136 -1.71 0.70 -9.85
CA ALA A 136 -2.94 0.48 -9.08
C ALA A 136 -2.81 0.99 -7.64
N TRP A 137 -1.66 0.83 -6.99
CA TRP A 137 -1.42 1.36 -5.64
C TRP A 137 -1.41 2.89 -5.62
N ILE A 138 -0.75 3.53 -6.59
CA ILE A 138 -0.75 4.98 -6.72
C ILE A 138 -2.20 5.48 -6.96
N ALA A 139 -2.97 4.82 -7.82
CA ALA A 139 -4.36 5.17 -8.06
C ALA A 139 -5.22 5.07 -6.77
N ALA A 140 -5.00 4.02 -5.97
CA ALA A 140 -5.66 3.89 -4.68
C ALA A 140 -5.25 4.98 -3.70
N ASP A 141 -3.97 5.35 -3.65
CA ASP A 141 -3.46 6.39 -2.75
C ASP A 141 -4.02 7.77 -3.09
N VAL A 142 -4.17 8.09 -4.37
CA VAL A 142 -4.82 9.33 -4.83
C VAL A 142 -6.23 9.48 -4.26
N PHE A 143 -6.93 8.37 -4.03
CA PHE A 143 -8.24 8.37 -3.36
C PHE A 143 -8.12 8.29 -1.83
N LEU A 144 -7.28 7.39 -1.30
CA LEU A 144 -7.21 7.09 0.14
C LEU A 144 -6.70 8.26 0.98
N VAL A 145 -5.71 9.01 0.49
CA VAL A 145 -5.16 10.15 1.24
C VAL A 145 -6.21 11.24 1.46
N PRO A 146 -6.91 11.74 0.42
CA PRO A 146 -8.01 12.68 0.62
C PRO A 146 -9.16 12.12 1.46
N ALA A 147 -9.50 10.84 1.26
CA ALA A 147 -10.54 10.18 2.05
C ALA A 147 -10.21 10.17 3.54
N TYR A 148 -8.97 9.85 3.91
CA TYR A 148 -8.51 9.89 5.30
C TYR A 148 -8.56 11.31 5.88
N LEU A 149 -8.11 12.31 5.12
CA LEU A 149 -8.16 13.71 5.56
C LEU A 149 -9.60 14.17 5.80
N TRP A 150 -10.51 13.75 4.93
CA TRP A 150 -11.96 14.02 5.09
C TRP A 150 -12.52 13.33 6.35
N VAL A 151 -12.21 12.03 6.56
CA VAL A 151 -12.63 11.27 7.75
C VAL A 151 -12.12 11.95 9.02
N ARG A 152 -10.84 12.31 9.04
CA ARG A 152 -10.22 13.01 10.16
C ARG A 152 -10.96 14.33 10.47
N LYS A 153 -11.20 15.16 9.45
CA LYS A 153 -11.92 16.43 9.60
C LYS A 153 -13.35 16.23 10.11
N LYS A 154 -14.04 15.19 9.62
CA LYS A 154 -15.38 14.84 10.07
C LYS A 154 -15.39 14.47 11.55
N LEU A 155 -14.48 13.61 11.99
CA LEU A 155 -14.37 13.17 13.39
C LEU A 155 -14.03 14.33 14.33
N HIS A 156 -13.15 15.26 13.94
CA HIS A 156 -12.86 16.46 14.74
C HIS A 156 -14.10 17.31 14.96
N ARG A 157 -14.94 17.46 13.94
CA ARG A 157 -16.21 18.19 14.05
C ARG A 157 -17.21 17.47 14.96
N GLU A 158 -17.35 16.15 14.84
CA GLU A 158 -18.30 15.36 15.64
C GLU A 158 -17.92 15.31 17.12
N PHE A 159 -16.63 15.30 17.44
CA PHE A 159 -16.16 15.25 18.82
C PHE A 159 -15.86 16.63 19.43
N GLY A 160 -16.07 17.74 18.69
CA GLY A 160 -15.85 19.10 19.18
C GLY A 160 -14.40 19.44 19.51
N VAL A 161 -13.44 18.72 18.93
CA VAL A 161 -11.99 18.93 19.13
C VAL A 161 -11.48 19.81 18.00
N THR A 162 -10.90 20.97 18.33
CA THR A 162 -10.20 21.81 17.34
C THR A 162 -9.01 21.04 16.75
N ALA A 163 -8.90 21.05 15.42
CA ALA A 163 -7.76 20.48 14.73
C ALA A 163 -6.60 21.47 14.82
N ASP A 164 -5.67 21.25 15.75
CA ASP A 164 -4.36 21.88 15.77
C ASP A 164 -3.40 21.23 14.77
#